data_d42972ddd8a4b958e533bdb7c894988b
#
_entry.id   d42972ddd8a4b958e533bdb7c894988b
#
_cell.length_a   1.000
_cell.length_b   1.000
_cell.length_c   1.000
_cell.angle_alpha   90.00
_cell.angle_beta   90.00
_cell.angle_gamma   90.00
#
_symmetry.space_group_name_H-M   'P 1'
#
loop_
_entity.id
_entity.type
_entity.pdbx_description
1 polymer ?
#
loop_
_entity_poly.entity_id
_entity_poly.type
_entity_poly.pdbx_seq_one_letter_code
_entity_poly.pdbx_strand_id
1 'polypeptide(L)'
;MARERDALYAAGCVLYWAEGAKSRNSLKVTNADAEVLVYFARFLRTHFDVPDEKMRVNCNLFADHLERQRTIEDYWLHRLELPRTCLRKTIVNTYSKYSQKKRQNLLPYGTTALVVNSTQIVQTIYGSIQEYGGFDRPEWLD
;
A
#
# COMPACT_ATOMS: atom_id res chain seq x y z
N MET A 1 6.85 23.09 -2.53
CA MET A 1 8.05 23.60 -3.16
C MET A 1 8.74 22.49 -3.92
N ALA A 2 9.54 22.84 -4.93
CA ALA A 2 10.17 21.85 -5.81
C ALA A 2 11.02 20.83 -5.04
N ARG A 3 11.81 21.29 -4.06
CA ARG A 3 12.67 20.43 -3.26
C ARG A 3 11.89 19.36 -2.46
N GLU A 4 10.75 19.75 -1.90
CA GLU A 4 9.89 18.84 -1.16
C GLU A 4 9.22 17.82 -2.07
N ARG A 5 8.83 18.26 -3.28
CA ARG A 5 8.22 17.38 -4.28
C ARG A 5 9.24 16.36 -4.79
N ASP A 6 10.48 16.77 -5.03
CA ASP A 6 11.54 15.89 -5.46
C ASP A 6 11.88 14.85 -4.38
N ALA A 7 11.93 15.28 -3.12
CA ALA A 7 12.16 14.37 -2.00
C ALA A 7 11.02 13.37 -1.86
N LEU A 8 9.78 13.82 -2.01
CA LEU A 8 8.61 12.93 -1.97
C LEU A 8 8.66 11.89 -3.10
N TYR A 9 9.05 12.32 -4.30
CA TYR A 9 9.16 11.41 -5.44
C TYR A 9 10.22 10.33 -5.19
N ALA A 10 11.42 10.74 -4.81
CA ALA A 10 12.51 9.80 -4.55
C ALA A 10 12.15 8.83 -3.41
N ALA A 11 11.61 9.36 -2.32
CA ALA A 11 11.24 8.54 -1.16
C ALA A 11 10.10 7.58 -1.52
N GLY A 12 9.12 8.01 -2.31
CA GLY A 12 8.03 7.16 -2.78
C GLY A 12 8.53 5.99 -3.63
N CYS A 13 9.48 6.25 -4.52
CA CYS A 13 10.09 5.21 -5.35
C CYS A 13 10.88 4.21 -4.50
N VAL A 14 11.67 4.69 -3.54
CA VAL A 14 12.44 3.82 -2.64
C VAL A 14 11.51 2.99 -1.76
N LEU A 15 10.45 3.62 -1.25
CA LEU A 15 9.43 2.93 -0.46
C LEU A 15 8.82 1.79 -1.27
N TYR A 16 8.47 2.03 -2.53
CA TYR A 16 7.92 0.99 -3.38
C TYR A 16 8.93 -0.11 -3.68
N TRP A 17 10.19 0.23 -3.84
CA TRP A 17 11.24 -0.75 -4.03
C TRP A 17 11.31 -1.70 -2.82
N ALA A 18 11.26 -1.15 -1.62
CA ALA A 18 11.38 -1.91 -0.38
C ALA A 18 10.11 -2.69 -0.03
N GLU A 19 8.94 -2.06 -0.15
CA GLU A 19 7.68 -2.58 0.39
C GLU A 19 6.65 -2.97 -0.68
N GLY A 20 6.87 -2.57 -1.92
CA GLY A 20 5.91 -2.83 -3.00
C GLY A 20 5.95 -4.25 -3.51
N ALA A 21 4.82 -4.75 -3.99
CA ALA A 21 4.75 -5.99 -4.73
C ALA A 21 5.40 -5.80 -6.10
N LYS A 22 6.06 -6.82 -6.59
CA LYS A 22 6.78 -6.74 -7.87
C LYS A 22 5.90 -7.22 -9.03
N SER A 23 4.72 -6.61 -9.17
CA SER A 23 3.79 -6.85 -10.26
C SER A 23 4.08 -5.88 -11.40
N ARG A 24 3.73 -6.27 -12.64
CA ARG A 24 3.90 -5.42 -13.81
C ARG A 24 2.68 -4.54 -14.09
N ASN A 25 1.51 -4.95 -13.62
CA ASN A 25 0.23 -4.35 -14.03
C ASN A 25 -0.46 -3.59 -12.91
N SER A 26 0.05 -3.69 -11.70
CA SER A 26 -0.56 -3.00 -10.57
C SER A 26 0.49 -2.60 -9.54
N LEU A 27 0.24 -1.46 -8.90
CA LEU A 27 0.97 -1.03 -7.72
C LEU A 27 0.27 -1.62 -6.51
N LYS A 28 1.04 -2.19 -5.61
CA LYS A 28 0.47 -2.71 -4.35
C LYS A 28 1.50 -2.57 -3.23
N VAL A 29 1.12 -1.85 -2.20
CA VAL A 29 1.91 -1.74 -0.98
C VAL A 29 1.05 -2.24 0.17
N THR A 30 1.55 -3.22 0.90
CA THR A 30 0.86 -3.79 2.07
C THR A 30 1.69 -3.52 3.31
N ASN A 31 1.06 -2.97 4.34
CA ASN A 31 1.75 -2.70 5.60
C ASN A 31 0.77 -2.62 6.76
N ALA A 32 1.28 -2.84 7.97
CA ALA A 32 0.54 -2.63 9.21
C ALA A 32 0.68 -1.19 9.70
N ASP A 33 1.68 -0.47 9.23
CA ASP A 33 1.95 0.92 9.60
C ASP A 33 1.21 1.86 8.66
N ALA A 34 0.22 2.55 9.20
CA ALA A 34 -0.61 3.47 8.42
C ALA A 34 0.21 4.62 7.82
N GLU A 35 1.27 5.06 8.49
CA GLU A 35 2.10 6.15 7.99
C GLU A 35 2.75 5.80 6.65
N VAL A 36 3.14 4.53 6.46
CA VAL A 36 3.71 4.04 5.19
C VAL A 36 2.69 4.21 4.07
N LEU A 37 1.45 3.78 4.30
CA LEU A 37 0.41 3.84 3.28
C LEU A 37 -0.05 5.27 3.02
N VAL A 38 -0.16 6.08 4.06
CA VAL A 38 -0.51 7.50 3.93
C VAL A 38 0.53 8.23 3.07
N TYR A 39 1.81 7.97 3.33
CA TYR A 39 2.89 8.56 2.57
C TYR A 39 2.83 8.13 1.11
N PHE A 40 2.59 6.84 0.86
CA PHE A 40 2.51 6.33 -0.50
C PHE A 40 1.30 6.87 -1.25
N ALA A 41 0.15 7.01 -0.58
CA ALA A 41 -1.02 7.63 -1.19
C ALA A 41 -0.75 9.10 -1.58
N ARG A 42 -0.07 9.83 -0.71
CA ARG A 42 0.33 11.21 -0.99
C ARG A 42 1.26 11.29 -2.21
N PHE A 43 2.22 10.37 -2.30
CA PHE A 43 3.11 10.25 -3.45
C PHE A 43 2.34 10.03 -4.75
N LEU A 44 1.36 9.11 -4.74
CA LEU A 44 0.55 8.83 -5.92
C LEU A 44 -0.31 10.04 -6.32
N ARG A 45 -0.91 10.71 -5.35
CA ARG A 45 -1.74 11.89 -5.61
C ARG A 45 -0.93 13.06 -6.15
N THR A 46 0.26 13.26 -5.63
CA THR A 46 1.11 14.41 -5.96
C THR A 46 1.81 14.23 -7.31
N HIS A 47 2.36 13.05 -7.57
CA HIS A 47 3.23 12.86 -8.74
C HIS A 47 2.55 12.17 -9.92
N PHE A 48 1.46 11.44 -9.68
CA PHE A 48 0.79 10.71 -10.75
C PHE A 48 -0.68 11.12 -10.90
N ASP A 49 -1.12 12.11 -10.13
CA ASP A 49 -2.49 12.63 -10.18
C ASP A 49 -3.55 11.53 -10.11
N VAL A 50 -3.27 10.49 -9.32
CA VAL A 50 -4.19 9.35 -9.17
C VAL A 50 -5.43 9.83 -8.41
N PRO A 51 -6.62 9.75 -9.05
CA PRO A 51 -7.84 10.13 -8.34
C PRO A 51 -8.23 9.06 -7.33
N ASP A 52 -8.99 9.46 -6.31
CA ASP A 52 -9.38 8.55 -5.23
C ASP A 52 -10.12 7.31 -5.75
N GLU A 53 -10.97 7.46 -6.75
CA GLU A 53 -11.74 6.34 -7.31
C GLU A 53 -10.86 5.29 -8.01
N LYS A 54 -9.61 5.59 -8.27
CA LYS A 54 -8.65 4.63 -8.84
C LYS A 54 -7.87 3.88 -7.77
N MET A 55 -7.93 4.32 -6.52
CA MET A 55 -7.27 3.64 -5.41
C MET A 55 -8.19 2.57 -4.84
N ARG A 56 -7.60 1.44 -4.47
CA ARG A 56 -8.31 0.31 -3.87
C ARG A 56 -7.65 -0.05 -2.55
N VAL A 57 -8.47 -0.38 -1.57
CA VAL A 57 -8.01 -0.71 -0.22
C VAL A 57 -8.47 -2.12 0.11
N ASN A 58 -7.54 -2.98 0.50
CA ASN A 58 -7.82 -4.34 0.90
C ASN A 58 -7.29 -4.56 2.33
N CYS A 59 -8.19 -4.75 3.28
CA CYS A 59 -7.81 -5.05 4.64
C CYS A 59 -7.60 -6.55 4.83
N ASN A 60 -6.55 -6.93 5.55
CA ASN A 60 -6.26 -8.30 5.95
C ASN A 60 -6.32 -8.34 7.47
N LEU A 61 -7.32 -9.03 8.00
CA LEU A 61 -7.58 -9.10 9.43
C LEU A 61 -7.42 -10.52 9.93
N PHE A 62 -7.36 -10.67 11.23
CA PHE A 62 -7.35 -11.98 11.90
C PHE A 62 -8.69 -12.20 12.59
N ALA A 63 -8.95 -13.45 12.99
CA ALA A 63 -10.24 -13.82 13.57
C ALA A 63 -10.61 -13.00 14.80
N ASP A 64 -9.62 -12.60 15.60
CA ASP A 64 -9.86 -11.75 16.78
C ASP A 64 -10.27 -10.32 16.44
N HIS A 65 -10.14 -9.91 15.17
CA HIS A 65 -10.58 -8.59 14.71
C HIS A 65 -12.03 -8.57 14.22
N LEU A 66 -12.70 -9.73 14.13
CA LEU A 66 -14.04 -9.81 13.52
C LEU A 66 -15.05 -8.85 14.13
N GLU A 67 -15.09 -8.73 15.45
CA GLU A 67 -16.03 -7.84 16.14
C GLU A 67 -15.76 -6.37 15.85
N ARG A 68 -14.55 -6.03 15.45
CA ARG A 68 -14.12 -4.66 15.16
C ARG A 68 -13.86 -4.41 13.68
N GLN A 69 -14.26 -5.36 12.81
CA GLN A 69 -13.93 -5.29 11.40
C GLN A 69 -14.31 -3.93 10.79
N ARG A 70 -15.55 -3.49 10.98
CA ARG A 70 -16.01 -2.22 10.42
C ARG A 70 -15.22 -1.03 10.98
N THR A 71 -14.95 -1.04 12.26
CA THR A 71 -14.15 0.02 12.91
C THR A 71 -12.73 0.06 12.33
N ILE A 72 -12.14 -1.11 12.11
CA ILE A 72 -10.80 -1.21 11.54
C ILE A 72 -10.80 -0.72 10.09
N GLU A 73 -11.79 -1.12 9.29
CA GLU A 73 -11.93 -0.63 7.92
C GLU A 73 -12.08 0.88 7.89
N ASP A 74 -12.90 1.44 8.77
CA ASP A 74 -13.10 2.90 8.86
C ASP A 74 -11.81 3.61 9.26
N TYR A 75 -11.02 3.01 10.17
CA TYR A 75 -9.72 3.55 10.55
C TYR A 75 -8.80 3.71 9.33
N TRP A 76 -8.67 2.66 8.52
CA TRP A 76 -7.79 2.71 7.35
C TRP A 76 -8.29 3.70 6.31
N LEU A 77 -9.59 3.71 6.04
CA LEU A 77 -10.17 4.64 5.06
C LEU A 77 -10.01 6.09 5.51
N HIS A 78 -10.22 6.35 6.80
CA HIS A 78 -10.04 7.69 7.34
C HIS A 78 -8.58 8.15 7.24
N ARG A 79 -7.63 7.29 7.61
CA ARG A 79 -6.21 7.60 7.53
C ARG A 79 -5.78 7.88 6.09
N LEU A 80 -6.31 7.13 5.14
CA LEU A 80 -5.98 7.28 3.70
C LEU A 80 -6.81 8.37 3.02
N GLU A 81 -7.78 8.92 3.72
CA GLU A 81 -8.72 9.92 3.19
C GLU A 81 -9.43 9.41 1.94
N LEU A 82 -9.94 8.16 2.03
CA LEU A 82 -10.64 7.50 0.94
C LEU A 82 -12.06 7.12 1.35
N PRO A 83 -13.02 7.17 0.39
CA PRO A 83 -14.38 6.74 0.68
C PRO A 83 -14.49 5.22 0.75
N ARG A 84 -15.56 4.75 1.37
CA ARG A 84 -15.80 3.31 1.51
C ARG A 84 -15.97 2.59 0.16
N THR A 85 -16.32 3.33 -0.89
CA THR A 85 -16.38 2.77 -2.25
C THR A 85 -15.04 2.26 -2.75
N CYS A 86 -13.92 2.73 -2.18
CA CYS A 86 -12.59 2.24 -2.50
C CYS A 86 -12.26 0.92 -1.81
N LEU A 87 -13.00 0.56 -0.77
CA LEU A 87 -12.76 -0.66 -0.01
C LEU A 87 -13.17 -1.89 -0.81
N ARG A 88 -12.27 -2.87 -0.90
CA ARG A 88 -12.55 -4.17 -1.47
C ARG A 88 -12.81 -5.17 -0.34
N LYS A 89 -13.21 -6.38 -0.71
CA LYS A 89 -13.57 -7.39 0.28
C LYS A 89 -12.43 -7.60 1.29
N THR A 90 -12.73 -7.41 2.56
CA THR A 90 -11.77 -7.67 3.64
C THR A 90 -11.52 -9.16 3.77
N ILE A 91 -10.26 -9.54 3.88
CA ILE A 91 -9.85 -10.92 4.08
C ILE A 91 -9.65 -11.13 5.58
N VAL A 92 -10.30 -12.16 6.13
CA VAL A 92 -10.14 -12.52 7.53
C VAL A 92 -9.47 -13.88 7.60
N ASN A 93 -8.28 -13.92 8.18
CA ASN A 93 -7.49 -15.12 8.34
C ASN A 93 -7.78 -15.74 9.71
N THR A 94 -7.93 -17.07 9.74
CA THR A 94 -8.09 -17.78 11.00
C THR A 94 -6.72 -18.18 11.53
N TYR A 95 -6.55 -18.08 12.84
CA TYR A 95 -5.31 -18.52 13.47
C TYR A 95 -5.26 -20.02 13.58
N SER A 96 -4.05 -20.59 13.44
CA SER A 96 -3.79 -21.95 13.92
C SER A 96 -3.69 -21.90 15.45
N LYS A 97 -3.88 -23.06 16.12
CA LYS A 97 -3.76 -23.14 17.57
C LYS A 97 -2.42 -22.63 18.11
N TYR A 98 -1.38 -22.70 17.31
CA TYR A 98 -0.02 -22.31 17.70
C TYR A 98 0.27 -20.83 17.49
N SER A 99 -0.39 -20.17 16.57
CA SER A 99 -0.12 -18.78 16.23
C SER A 99 -1.04 -17.79 16.92
N GLN A 100 -2.15 -18.25 17.48
CA GLN A 100 -3.20 -17.41 18.06
C GLN A 100 -2.70 -16.46 19.14
N LYS A 101 -1.84 -16.97 20.04
CA LYS A 101 -1.29 -16.19 21.15
C LYS A 101 -0.21 -15.19 20.72
N LYS A 102 0.47 -15.46 19.61
CA LYS A 102 1.60 -14.64 19.16
C LYS A 102 1.18 -13.39 18.40
N ARG A 103 -0.03 -13.37 17.81
CA ARG A 103 -0.48 -12.29 16.94
C ARG A 103 -1.51 -11.36 17.58
N GLN A 104 -2.05 -11.74 18.72
CA GLN A 104 -3.20 -11.09 19.33
C GLN A 104 -3.00 -9.59 19.65
N ASN A 105 -1.76 -9.15 19.90
CA ASN A 105 -1.45 -7.76 20.24
C ASN A 105 -0.42 -7.11 19.33
N LEU A 106 0.04 -7.82 18.28
CA LEU A 106 1.09 -7.34 17.40
C LEU A 106 0.58 -6.41 16.31
N LEU A 107 -0.65 -6.64 15.83
CA LEU A 107 -1.23 -5.88 14.74
C LEU A 107 -2.66 -5.50 15.09
N PRO A 108 -2.86 -4.43 15.88
CA PRO A 108 -4.20 -4.09 16.40
C PRO A 108 -5.22 -3.76 15.30
N TYR A 109 -4.75 -3.31 14.13
CA TYR A 109 -5.61 -2.99 12.99
C TYR A 109 -5.36 -3.89 11.79
N GLY A 110 -4.65 -5.01 11.99
CA GLY A 110 -4.28 -5.90 10.90
C GLY A 110 -3.30 -5.24 9.92
N THR A 111 -3.28 -5.74 8.69
CA THR A 111 -2.52 -5.12 7.60
C THR A 111 -3.49 -4.64 6.53
N THR A 112 -3.05 -3.69 5.72
CA THR A 112 -3.87 -3.16 4.63
C THR A 112 -2.99 -2.97 3.40
N ALA A 113 -3.54 -3.30 2.24
CA ALA A 113 -2.92 -3.07 0.96
C ALA A 113 -3.58 -1.88 0.28
N LEU A 114 -2.75 -0.96 -0.22
CA LEU A 114 -3.18 0.10 -1.13
C LEU A 114 -2.83 -0.33 -2.54
N VAL A 115 -3.80 -0.37 -3.43
CA VAL A 115 -3.64 -0.92 -4.79
C VAL A 115 -4.10 0.09 -5.83
N VAL A 116 -3.30 0.25 -6.88
CA VAL A 116 -3.67 1.02 -8.07
C VAL A 116 -3.31 0.19 -9.29
N ASN A 117 -4.29 -0.06 -10.15
CA ASN A 117 -4.08 -0.84 -11.37
C ASN A 117 -3.63 0.09 -12.50
N SER A 118 -2.33 0.19 -12.73
CA SER A 118 -1.77 1.00 -13.80
C SER A 118 -0.38 0.49 -14.20
N THR A 119 -0.29 -0.10 -15.36
CA THR A 119 0.98 -0.55 -15.93
C THR A 119 1.94 0.62 -16.13
N GLN A 120 1.41 1.75 -16.61
CA GLN A 120 2.22 2.94 -16.88
C GLN A 120 2.91 3.45 -15.62
N ILE A 121 2.18 3.57 -14.51
CA ILE A 121 2.74 4.06 -13.25
C ILE A 121 3.78 3.06 -12.72
N VAL A 122 3.46 1.77 -12.76
CA VAL A 122 4.39 0.72 -12.32
C VAL A 122 5.72 0.82 -13.08
N GLN A 123 5.65 0.92 -14.40
CA GLN A 123 6.87 0.99 -15.22
C GLN A 123 7.66 2.27 -14.97
N THR A 124 6.97 3.40 -14.76
CA THR A 124 7.63 4.67 -14.44
C THR A 124 8.39 4.55 -13.11
N ILE A 125 7.77 3.97 -12.09
CA ILE A 125 8.41 3.78 -10.79
C ILE A 125 9.60 2.82 -10.91
N TYR A 126 9.44 1.71 -11.63
CA TYR A 126 10.54 0.75 -11.80
C TYR A 126 11.73 1.38 -12.53
N GLY A 127 11.47 2.18 -13.57
CA GLY A 127 12.51 2.91 -14.25
C GLY A 127 13.25 3.88 -13.34
N SER A 128 12.51 4.60 -12.49
CA SER A 128 13.10 5.52 -11.53
C SER A 128 13.93 4.80 -10.47
N ILE A 129 13.46 3.65 -9.99
CA ILE A 129 14.19 2.84 -9.01
C ILE A 129 15.53 2.40 -9.58
N GLN A 130 15.54 1.93 -10.83
CA GLN A 130 16.77 1.49 -11.48
C GLN A 130 17.75 2.65 -11.67
N GLU A 131 17.23 3.82 -12.03
CA GLU A 131 18.04 5.03 -12.16
C GLU A 131 18.68 5.42 -10.84
N TYR A 132 17.89 5.49 -9.76
CA TYR A 132 18.40 5.83 -8.43
C TYR A 132 19.37 4.78 -7.90
N GLY A 133 19.09 3.50 -8.16
CA GLY A 133 19.92 2.40 -7.69
C GLY A 133 21.16 2.11 -8.55
N GLY A 134 21.22 2.69 -9.73
CA GLY A 134 22.34 2.48 -10.64
C GLY A 134 22.41 1.06 -11.22
N PHE A 135 21.27 0.39 -11.38
CA PHE A 135 21.21 -0.96 -11.92
C PHE A 135 20.14 -1.06 -13.01
N ASP A 136 20.14 -2.19 -13.72
CA ASP A 136 19.19 -2.44 -14.80
C ASP A 136 18.56 -3.82 -14.63
N ARG A 137 17.23 -3.86 -14.61
CA ARG A 137 16.45 -5.10 -14.56
C ARG A 137 15.39 -5.06 -15.66
N PRO A 138 15.77 -5.52 -16.88
CA PRO A 138 14.84 -5.47 -18.02
C PRO A 138 13.51 -6.18 -17.77
N GLU A 139 13.50 -7.23 -16.95
CA GLU A 139 12.31 -7.99 -16.62
C GLU A 139 11.24 -7.17 -15.89
N TRP A 140 11.61 -6.05 -15.30
CA TRP A 140 10.65 -5.17 -14.65
C TRP A 140 9.87 -4.32 -15.64
N LEU A 141 10.45 -4.07 -16.82
CA LEU A 141 9.91 -3.14 -17.81
C LEU A 141 9.26 -3.86 -19.00
N ASP A 142 9.48 -5.14 -19.12
CA ASP A 142 8.95 -5.91 -20.25
C ASP A 142 7.54 -6.45 -19.96
#